data_6c22cef1ddda37455db7f8548545c861
#
_entry.id   6c22cef1ddda37455db7f8548545c861
#
_cell.length_a   1.000
_cell.length_b   1.000
_cell.length_c   1.000
_cell.angle_alpha   90.00
_cell.angle_beta   90.00
_cell.angle_gamma   90.00
#
_symmetry.space_group_name_H-M   'P 1'
#
loop_
_entity.id
_entity.type
_entity.pdbx_description
1 polymer ?
#
loop_
_entity_poly.entity_id
_entity_poly.type
_entity_poly.pdbx_seq_one_letter_code
_entity_poly.pdbx_strand_id
1 'polypeptide(L)'
;TALREVSFIEDLVVLIDTECGQIGYGSAASTPVITGDTHQGMIAVIQQFIAPKLVGQEIENINQLTHIIQSTVVGNSSAKAALELAVYDLWGKLYQAPLYKLLGGGNSELKTDITISVDNIDKMLSDCQRAVEQGFDVLKIKIGNNLNQDIERVKAIHAGFAAKAQLRLDVNQGWNAKQTVFALQQLEQAGVVLELVEQPVKSSDIQGLKYIT
;
A
#
# COMPACT_ATOMS: atom_id res chain seq x y z
N THR A 1 -11.89 5.03 0.61
CA THR A 1 -10.97 5.97 -0.05
C THR A 1 -11.76 7.01 -0.85
N ALA A 2 -11.11 8.10 -1.26
CA ALA A 2 -11.74 9.11 -2.13
C ALA A 2 -12.21 8.53 -3.48
N LEU A 3 -11.60 7.44 -3.95
CA LEU A 3 -11.88 6.84 -5.26
C LEU A 3 -12.93 5.72 -5.22
N ARG A 4 -13.13 5.07 -4.09
CA ARG A 4 -14.06 3.93 -3.97
C ARG A 4 -14.47 3.63 -2.54
N GLU A 5 -15.65 3.06 -2.39
CA GLU A 5 -16.12 2.37 -1.20
C GLU A 5 -16.19 0.87 -1.48
N VAL A 6 -15.68 0.04 -0.59
CA VAL A 6 -15.70 -1.41 -0.69
C VAL A 6 -16.11 -2.01 0.64
N SER A 7 -17.01 -2.98 0.61
CA SER A 7 -17.51 -3.71 1.78
C SER A 7 -16.82 -5.07 1.97
N PHE A 8 -16.14 -5.57 0.93
CA PHE A 8 -15.37 -6.82 0.98
C PHE A 8 -14.19 -6.73 0.01
N ILE A 9 -13.18 -7.56 0.22
CA ILE A 9 -12.01 -7.70 -0.63
C ILE A 9 -11.96 -9.15 -1.12
N GLU A 10 -11.65 -9.33 -2.41
CA GLU A 10 -11.34 -10.62 -3.00
C GLU A 10 -9.86 -10.67 -3.32
N ASP A 11 -9.14 -11.60 -2.69
CA ASP A 11 -7.73 -11.80 -2.93
C ASP A 11 -7.48 -13.11 -3.68
N LEU A 12 -6.49 -13.10 -4.56
CA LEU A 12 -5.89 -14.29 -5.12
C LEU A 12 -4.80 -14.78 -4.17
N VAL A 13 -4.86 -16.02 -3.74
CA VAL A 13 -3.79 -16.67 -2.99
C VAL A 13 -3.09 -17.68 -3.91
N VAL A 14 -1.77 -17.58 -3.98
CA VAL A 14 -0.89 -18.52 -4.67
C VAL A 14 -0.22 -19.42 -3.65
N LEU A 15 -0.29 -20.73 -3.89
CA LEU A 15 0.45 -21.73 -3.16
C LEU A 15 1.44 -22.41 -4.11
N ILE A 16 2.69 -22.48 -3.73
CA ILE A 16 3.73 -23.23 -4.43
C ILE A 16 4.17 -24.39 -3.54
N ASP A 17 3.88 -25.60 -3.97
CA ASP A 17 4.28 -26.82 -3.29
C ASP A 17 5.65 -27.30 -3.79
N THR A 18 6.46 -27.80 -2.88
CA THR A 18 7.77 -28.41 -3.19
C THR A 18 7.74 -29.90 -2.93
N GLU A 19 8.62 -30.66 -3.57
CA GLU A 19 8.76 -32.11 -3.37
C GLU A 19 9.12 -32.48 -1.92
N CYS A 20 9.77 -31.57 -1.19
CA CYS A 20 10.08 -31.79 0.23
C CYS A 20 8.91 -31.42 1.18
N GLY A 21 7.73 -31.06 0.65
CA GLY A 21 6.52 -30.76 1.41
C GLY A 21 6.47 -29.35 2.01
N GLN A 22 7.39 -28.47 1.66
CA GLN A 22 7.29 -27.07 2.02
C GLN A 22 6.32 -26.34 1.07
N ILE A 23 5.52 -25.42 1.61
CA ILE A 23 4.55 -24.62 0.85
C ILE A 23 4.91 -23.15 0.98
N GLY A 24 5.04 -22.47 -0.16
CA GLY A 24 5.18 -21.01 -0.23
C GLY A 24 3.84 -20.32 -0.48
N TYR A 25 3.63 -19.21 0.18
CA TYR A 25 2.40 -18.45 0.12
C TYR A 25 2.65 -17.05 -0.45
N GLY A 26 1.81 -16.65 -1.40
CA GLY A 26 1.77 -15.30 -1.91
C GLY A 26 0.34 -14.88 -2.21
N SER A 27 0.09 -13.58 -2.26
CA SER A 27 -1.25 -13.06 -2.55
C SER A 27 -1.22 -11.79 -3.38
N ALA A 28 -2.32 -11.52 -4.06
CA ALA A 28 -2.56 -10.28 -4.77
C ALA A 28 -4.05 -9.91 -4.78
N ALA A 29 -4.33 -8.64 -4.51
CA ALA A 29 -5.67 -8.09 -4.60
C ALA A 29 -6.03 -7.71 -6.04
N SER A 30 -7.27 -8.02 -6.45
CA SER A 30 -7.85 -7.51 -7.69
C SER A 30 -8.26 -6.05 -7.52
N THR A 31 -7.59 -5.14 -8.23
CA THR A 31 -7.88 -3.70 -8.17
C THR A 31 -7.97 -3.07 -9.56
N PRO A 32 -9.00 -3.41 -10.38
CA PRO A 32 -9.08 -3.01 -11.78
C PRO A 32 -9.01 -1.49 -12.01
N VAL A 33 -9.56 -0.72 -11.08
CA VAL A 33 -9.58 0.76 -11.17
C VAL A 33 -8.27 1.43 -10.75
N ILE A 34 -7.31 0.67 -10.20
CA ILE A 34 -6.02 1.18 -9.72
C ILE A 34 -4.87 0.60 -10.55
N THR A 35 -4.75 -0.73 -10.59
CA THR A 35 -3.67 -1.43 -11.29
C THR A 35 -4.08 -1.94 -12.67
N GLY A 36 -5.38 -2.04 -12.95
CA GLY A 36 -5.91 -2.66 -14.17
C GLY A 36 -6.03 -4.18 -14.08
N ASP A 37 -5.50 -4.81 -13.03
CA ASP A 37 -5.52 -6.26 -12.86
C ASP A 37 -6.90 -6.75 -12.39
N THR A 38 -7.45 -7.70 -13.12
CA THR A 38 -8.70 -8.39 -12.76
C THR A 38 -8.39 -9.76 -12.15
N HIS A 39 -9.28 -10.26 -11.32
CA HIS A 39 -9.12 -11.56 -10.67
C HIS A 39 -8.88 -12.69 -11.68
N GLN A 40 -9.74 -12.81 -12.69
CA GLN A 40 -9.61 -13.83 -13.72
C GLN A 40 -8.38 -13.64 -14.61
N GLY A 41 -7.99 -12.39 -14.90
CA GLY A 41 -6.76 -12.07 -15.63
C GLY A 41 -5.52 -12.55 -14.90
N MET A 42 -5.43 -12.31 -13.58
CA MET A 42 -4.32 -12.80 -12.76
C MET A 42 -4.24 -14.32 -12.75
N ILE A 43 -5.38 -15.03 -12.57
CA ILE A 43 -5.44 -16.49 -12.60
C ILE A 43 -4.94 -17.02 -13.96
N ALA A 44 -5.43 -16.47 -15.06
CA ALA A 44 -5.05 -16.90 -16.41
C ALA A 44 -3.55 -16.70 -16.65
N VAL A 45 -3.00 -15.55 -16.28
CA VAL A 45 -1.57 -15.24 -16.45
C VAL A 45 -0.71 -16.21 -15.63
N ILE A 46 -1.08 -16.47 -14.39
CA ILE A 46 -0.36 -17.41 -13.54
C ILE A 46 -0.40 -18.81 -14.13
N GLN A 47 -1.59 -19.34 -14.37
CA GLN A 47 -1.78 -20.75 -14.74
C GLN A 47 -1.30 -21.07 -16.15
N GLN A 48 -1.53 -20.19 -17.10
CA GLN A 48 -1.29 -20.50 -18.53
C GLN A 48 0.11 -20.09 -18.98
N PHE A 49 0.73 -19.10 -18.36
CA PHE A 49 1.98 -18.54 -18.86
C PHE A 49 3.17 -18.69 -17.90
N ILE A 50 3.01 -18.39 -16.60
CA ILE A 50 4.15 -18.32 -15.68
C ILE A 50 4.36 -19.66 -14.97
N ALA A 51 3.33 -20.25 -14.36
CA ALA A 51 3.45 -21.49 -13.59
C ALA A 51 4.08 -22.65 -14.40
N PRO A 52 3.74 -22.86 -15.70
CA PRO A 52 4.38 -23.93 -16.48
C PRO A 52 5.90 -23.81 -16.62
N LYS A 53 6.46 -22.60 -16.44
CA LYS A 53 7.90 -22.36 -16.51
C LYS A 53 8.58 -22.43 -15.14
N LEU A 54 7.82 -22.33 -14.05
CA LEU A 54 8.32 -22.41 -12.68
C LEU A 54 8.33 -23.85 -12.15
N VAL A 55 7.37 -24.67 -12.56
CA VAL A 55 7.31 -26.07 -12.14
C VAL A 55 8.60 -26.81 -12.50
N GLY A 56 9.18 -27.52 -11.54
CA GLY A 56 10.42 -28.27 -11.70
C GLY A 56 11.71 -27.43 -11.61
N GLN A 57 11.60 -26.15 -11.26
CA GLN A 57 12.77 -25.30 -11.02
C GLN A 57 13.24 -25.41 -9.56
N GLU A 58 14.55 -25.23 -9.36
CA GLU A 58 15.17 -25.25 -8.05
C GLU A 58 14.93 -23.93 -7.29
N ILE A 59 14.39 -24.04 -6.06
CA ILE A 59 14.06 -22.86 -5.24
C ILE A 59 15.30 -22.06 -4.81
N GLU A 60 16.46 -22.69 -4.74
CA GLU A 60 17.74 -22.04 -4.41
C GLU A 60 18.12 -20.97 -5.44
N ASN A 61 17.70 -21.14 -6.69
CA ASN A 61 18.00 -20.23 -7.80
C ASN A 61 17.05 -19.02 -7.83
N ILE A 62 16.94 -18.29 -6.70
CA ILE A 62 15.97 -17.19 -6.53
C ILE A 62 16.01 -16.16 -7.67
N ASN A 63 17.20 -15.78 -8.15
CA ASN A 63 17.34 -14.81 -9.24
C ASN A 63 16.80 -15.35 -10.57
N GLN A 64 16.96 -16.65 -10.84
CA GLN A 64 16.38 -17.27 -12.03
C GLN A 64 14.86 -17.32 -11.96
N LEU A 65 14.31 -17.69 -10.80
CA LEU A 65 12.85 -17.76 -10.59
C LEU A 65 12.21 -16.38 -10.76
N THR A 66 12.77 -15.36 -10.13
CA THR A 66 12.27 -13.98 -10.28
C THR A 66 12.42 -13.48 -11.72
N HIS A 67 13.52 -13.83 -12.42
CA HIS A 67 13.68 -13.49 -13.83
C HIS A 67 12.58 -14.16 -14.69
N ILE A 68 12.29 -15.44 -14.49
CA ILE A 68 11.20 -16.15 -15.19
C ILE A 68 9.87 -15.45 -14.96
N ILE A 69 9.55 -15.13 -13.70
CA ILE A 69 8.30 -14.44 -13.36
C ILE A 69 8.20 -13.10 -14.07
N GLN A 70 9.26 -12.29 -14.01
CA GLN A 70 9.23 -10.92 -14.54
C GLN A 70 9.25 -10.89 -16.09
N SER A 71 9.98 -11.80 -16.73
CA SER A 71 10.18 -11.76 -18.19
C SER A 71 9.11 -12.48 -19.00
N THR A 72 8.28 -13.35 -18.37
CA THR A 72 7.34 -14.22 -19.11
C THR A 72 6.22 -13.45 -19.78
N VAL A 73 5.70 -12.41 -19.15
CA VAL A 73 4.61 -11.56 -19.69
C VAL A 73 4.92 -10.09 -19.44
N VAL A 74 4.37 -9.22 -20.28
CA VAL A 74 4.48 -7.77 -20.09
C VAL A 74 3.40 -7.32 -19.10
N GLY A 75 3.72 -6.38 -18.20
CA GLY A 75 2.77 -5.89 -17.18
C GLY A 75 2.33 -6.98 -16.19
N ASN A 76 1.05 -7.04 -15.84
CA ASN A 76 0.47 -8.02 -14.93
C ASN A 76 1.17 -8.06 -13.56
N SER A 77 1.45 -6.89 -13.01
CA SER A 77 2.27 -6.71 -11.81
C SER A 77 1.75 -7.43 -10.58
N SER A 78 0.42 -7.46 -10.40
CA SER A 78 -0.19 -8.13 -9.26
C SER A 78 -0.04 -9.65 -9.33
N ALA A 79 -0.21 -10.26 -10.51
CA ALA A 79 0.01 -11.69 -10.71
C ALA A 79 1.47 -12.09 -10.47
N LYS A 80 2.41 -11.28 -10.96
CA LYS A 80 3.86 -11.48 -10.73
C LYS A 80 4.21 -11.35 -9.26
N ALA A 81 3.69 -10.32 -8.58
CA ALA A 81 3.92 -10.10 -7.15
C ALA A 81 3.44 -11.29 -6.31
N ALA A 82 2.26 -11.84 -6.59
CA ALA A 82 1.75 -13.02 -5.89
C ALA A 82 2.69 -14.23 -6.02
N LEU A 83 3.22 -14.48 -7.21
CA LEU A 83 4.19 -15.56 -7.44
C LEU A 83 5.54 -15.28 -6.77
N GLU A 84 6.06 -14.06 -6.87
CA GLU A 84 7.32 -13.70 -6.20
C GLU A 84 7.22 -13.81 -4.69
N LEU A 85 6.12 -13.34 -4.08
CA LEU A 85 5.88 -13.51 -2.65
C LEU A 85 5.94 -14.98 -2.24
N ALA A 86 5.30 -15.87 -3.00
CA ALA A 86 5.33 -17.30 -2.72
C ALA A 86 6.72 -17.92 -2.86
N VAL A 87 7.48 -17.51 -3.90
CA VAL A 87 8.87 -17.95 -4.12
C VAL A 87 9.79 -17.47 -2.99
N TYR A 88 9.68 -16.19 -2.61
CA TYR A 88 10.48 -15.64 -1.50
C TYR A 88 10.11 -16.25 -0.14
N ASP A 89 8.84 -16.57 0.09
CA ASP A 89 8.41 -17.26 1.30
C ASP A 89 9.04 -18.66 1.39
N LEU A 90 9.04 -19.43 0.28
CA LEU A 90 9.76 -20.71 0.20
C LEU A 90 11.26 -20.55 0.43
N TRP A 91 11.87 -19.55 -0.17
CA TRP A 91 13.30 -19.30 -0.04
C TRP A 91 13.68 -19.00 1.42
N GLY A 92 12.86 -18.18 2.13
CA GLY A 92 13.02 -17.95 3.56
C GLY A 92 12.88 -19.21 4.40
N LYS A 93 11.93 -20.09 4.06
CA LYS A 93 11.71 -21.38 4.72
C LYS A 93 12.86 -22.36 4.47
N LEU A 94 13.37 -22.42 3.26
CA LEU A 94 14.51 -23.26 2.89
C LEU A 94 15.74 -22.94 3.74
N TYR A 95 16.06 -21.66 3.90
CA TYR A 95 17.21 -21.23 4.69
C TYR A 95 16.91 -21.06 6.19
N GLN A 96 15.67 -21.32 6.62
CA GLN A 96 15.20 -21.16 8.00
C GLN A 96 15.55 -19.78 8.58
N ALA A 97 15.45 -18.76 7.75
CA ALA A 97 15.80 -17.38 8.11
C ALA A 97 14.71 -16.40 7.70
N PRO A 98 14.48 -15.35 8.50
CA PRO A 98 13.59 -14.25 8.09
C PRO A 98 14.06 -13.63 6.78
N LEU A 99 13.13 -13.43 5.85
CA LEU A 99 13.43 -12.94 4.51
C LEU A 99 14.25 -11.63 4.50
N TYR A 100 13.92 -10.69 5.39
CA TYR A 100 14.65 -9.43 5.47
C TYR A 100 16.15 -9.62 5.74
N LYS A 101 16.55 -10.66 6.49
CA LYS A 101 17.96 -11.01 6.72
C LYS A 101 18.63 -11.54 5.46
N LEU A 102 17.91 -12.39 4.72
CA LEU A 102 18.40 -12.94 3.45
C LEU A 102 18.55 -11.85 2.37
N LEU A 103 17.74 -10.80 2.43
CA LEU A 103 17.77 -9.65 1.52
C LEU A 103 18.76 -8.55 1.96
N GLY A 104 19.67 -8.84 2.89
CA GLY A 104 20.72 -7.90 3.28
C GLY A 104 20.62 -7.41 4.73
N GLY A 105 19.54 -7.74 5.43
CA GLY A 105 19.33 -7.32 6.82
C GLY A 105 18.96 -5.85 6.95
N GLY A 106 19.21 -5.30 8.14
CA GLY A 106 18.92 -3.90 8.49
C GLY A 106 18.24 -3.78 9.85
N ASN A 107 17.71 -2.59 10.14
CA ASN A 107 16.94 -2.38 11.34
C ASN A 107 15.65 -3.23 11.28
N SER A 108 15.42 -4.03 12.31
CA SER A 108 14.22 -4.86 12.44
C SER A 108 13.02 -4.12 13.08
N GLU A 109 13.28 -2.92 13.62
CA GLU A 109 12.24 -2.09 14.21
C GLU A 109 11.70 -1.11 13.16
N LEU A 110 10.41 -1.22 12.86
CA LEU A 110 9.70 -0.33 11.94
C LEU A 110 8.52 0.30 12.67
N LYS A 111 8.35 1.61 12.50
CA LYS A 111 7.11 2.30 12.88
C LYS A 111 6.11 2.17 11.74
N THR A 112 4.88 1.81 12.08
CA THR A 112 3.76 1.82 11.15
C THR A 112 2.77 2.91 11.54
N ASP A 113 2.04 3.43 10.57
CA ASP A 113 0.86 4.25 10.81
C ASP A 113 -0.41 3.41 10.89
N ILE A 114 -1.50 4.03 11.35
CA ILE A 114 -2.86 3.51 11.22
C ILE A 114 -3.67 4.44 10.33
N THR A 115 -4.40 3.84 9.40
CA THR A 115 -5.26 4.60 8.49
C THR A 115 -6.59 4.97 9.15
N ILE A 116 -6.91 6.27 9.17
CA ILE A 116 -8.21 6.82 9.50
C ILE A 116 -8.96 7.09 8.20
N SER A 117 -10.03 6.35 7.97
CA SER A 117 -10.84 6.49 6.76
C SER A 117 -11.60 7.81 6.74
N VAL A 118 -11.85 8.33 5.51
CA VAL A 118 -12.64 9.55 5.35
C VAL A 118 -14.09 9.32 5.77
N ASP A 119 -14.58 10.18 6.67
CA ASP A 119 -15.94 10.18 7.19
C ASP A 119 -16.31 11.59 7.68
N ASN A 120 -17.40 11.73 8.43
CA ASN A 120 -17.68 12.95 9.18
C ASN A 120 -16.64 13.17 10.30
N ILE A 121 -16.50 14.42 10.75
CA ILE A 121 -15.44 14.81 11.70
C ILE A 121 -15.54 14.02 13.01
N ASP A 122 -16.74 13.86 13.58
CA ASP A 122 -16.92 13.19 14.86
C ASP A 122 -16.48 11.72 14.80
N LYS A 123 -16.81 11.03 13.72
CA LYS A 123 -16.39 9.65 13.49
C LYS A 123 -14.87 9.57 13.36
N MET A 124 -14.26 10.45 12.57
CA MET A 124 -12.81 10.48 12.40
C MET A 124 -12.07 10.78 13.70
N LEU A 125 -12.57 11.71 14.53
CA LEU A 125 -12.01 11.99 15.86
C LEU A 125 -12.12 10.77 16.78
N SER A 126 -13.25 10.07 16.76
CA SER A 126 -13.44 8.83 17.53
C SER A 126 -12.46 7.73 17.09
N ASP A 127 -12.23 7.59 15.78
CA ASP A 127 -11.29 6.60 15.23
C ASP A 127 -9.83 6.96 15.58
N CYS A 128 -9.47 8.26 15.54
CA CYS A 128 -8.16 8.74 16.00
C CYS A 128 -7.94 8.46 17.49
N GLN A 129 -8.96 8.71 18.33
CA GLN A 129 -8.87 8.45 19.77
C GLN A 129 -8.60 6.98 20.04
N ARG A 130 -9.35 6.08 19.38
CA ARG A 130 -9.16 4.63 19.51
C ARG A 130 -7.77 4.19 19.03
N ALA A 131 -7.28 4.75 17.93
CA ALA A 131 -5.94 4.46 17.41
C ALA A 131 -4.84 4.85 18.41
N VAL A 132 -4.93 6.04 18.99
CA VAL A 132 -3.97 6.51 20.02
C VAL A 132 -4.05 5.65 21.28
N GLU A 133 -5.25 5.25 21.72
CA GLU A 133 -5.43 4.32 22.86
C GLU A 133 -4.83 2.94 22.60
N GLN A 134 -4.76 2.50 21.35
CA GLN A 134 -4.09 1.27 20.93
C GLN A 134 -2.55 1.42 20.82
N GLY A 135 -2.03 2.62 21.05
CA GLY A 135 -0.59 2.89 21.06
C GLY A 135 -0.01 3.37 19.73
N PHE A 136 -0.85 3.70 18.74
CA PHE A 136 -0.37 4.31 17.49
C PHE A 136 0.02 5.77 17.71
N ASP A 137 1.23 6.13 17.31
CA ASP A 137 1.78 7.48 17.37
C ASP A 137 1.92 8.14 15.98
N VAL A 138 1.39 7.49 14.93
CA VAL A 138 1.31 8.04 13.56
C VAL A 138 -0.07 7.73 12.99
N LEU A 139 -0.81 8.78 12.61
CA LEU A 139 -2.15 8.69 12.02
C LEU A 139 -2.10 9.07 10.55
N LYS A 140 -2.45 8.15 9.66
CA LYS A 140 -2.61 8.41 8.23
C LYS A 140 -4.07 8.76 7.93
N ILE A 141 -4.32 10.05 7.70
CA ILE A 141 -5.67 10.61 7.51
C ILE A 141 -6.02 10.57 6.03
N LYS A 142 -7.03 9.80 5.67
CA LYS A 142 -7.57 9.80 4.30
C LYS A 142 -8.51 10.96 4.08
N ILE A 143 -8.29 11.69 2.99
CA ILE A 143 -9.04 12.85 2.52
C ILE A 143 -9.13 12.82 0.99
N GLY A 144 -9.62 13.89 0.36
CA GLY A 144 -9.63 14.02 -1.11
C GLY A 144 -11.02 14.07 -1.74
N ASN A 145 -12.09 14.14 -0.92
CA ASN A 145 -13.47 14.22 -1.42
C ASN A 145 -13.96 15.66 -1.62
N ASN A 146 -13.69 16.52 -0.64
CA ASN A 146 -14.11 17.93 -0.67
C ASN A 146 -13.06 18.78 0.03
N LEU A 147 -12.39 19.64 -0.72
CA LEU A 147 -11.25 20.43 -0.27
C LEU A 147 -11.48 21.18 1.05
N ASN A 148 -12.60 21.91 1.16
CA ASN A 148 -12.89 22.71 2.35
C ASN A 148 -13.19 21.84 3.57
N GLN A 149 -13.97 20.79 3.38
CA GLN A 149 -14.23 19.81 4.46
C GLN A 149 -12.98 19.06 4.86
N ASP A 150 -12.12 18.73 3.92
CA ASP A 150 -10.86 18.04 4.17
C ASP A 150 -9.93 18.91 5.02
N ILE A 151 -9.83 20.21 4.73
CA ILE A 151 -9.07 21.17 5.56
C ILE A 151 -9.63 21.20 6.98
N GLU A 152 -10.95 21.31 7.16
CA GLU A 152 -11.58 21.34 8.49
C GLU A 152 -11.40 20.02 9.26
N ARG A 153 -11.49 18.86 8.60
CA ARG A 153 -11.18 17.56 9.19
C ARG A 153 -9.76 17.50 9.75
N VAL A 154 -8.78 17.93 8.94
CA VAL A 154 -7.37 17.90 9.33
C VAL A 154 -7.10 18.86 10.49
N LYS A 155 -7.67 20.07 10.49
CA LYS A 155 -7.57 21.03 11.59
C LYS A 155 -8.14 20.45 12.90
N ALA A 156 -9.33 19.84 12.83
CA ALA A 156 -9.97 19.25 13.99
C ALA A 156 -9.16 18.08 14.58
N ILE A 157 -8.63 17.20 13.72
CA ILE A 157 -7.78 16.09 14.15
C ILE A 157 -6.47 16.60 14.73
N HIS A 158 -5.83 17.58 14.10
CA HIS A 158 -4.60 18.17 14.63
C HIS A 158 -4.83 18.81 16.02
N ALA A 159 -5.89 19.58 16.19
CA ALA A 159 -6.24 20.17 17.48
C ALA A 159 -6.43 19.13 18.60
N GLY A 160 -6.97 17.96 18.29
CA GLY A 160 -7.21 16.90 19.27
C GLY A 160 -6.00 15.98 19.54
N PHE A 161 -5.11 15.81 18.56
CA PHE A 161 -4.14 14.71 18.59
C PHE A 161 -2.68 15.10 18.31
N ALA A 162 -2.36 16.35 17.93
CA ALA A 162 -0.99 16.76 17.59
C ALA A 162 0.04 16.53 18.72
N ALA A 163 -0.39 16.59 19.98
CA ALA A 163 0.48 16.28 21.12
C ALA A 163 0.72 14.78 21.34
N LYS A 164 -0.02 13.91 20.66
CA LYS A 164 -0.02 12.46 20.88
C LYS A 164 0.43 11.66 19.66
N ALA A 165 0.24 12.20 18.45
CA ALA A 165 0.53 11.49 17.22
C ALA A 165 0.96 12.45 16.10
N GLN A 166 1.85 11.98 15.23
CA GLN A 166 2.20 12.64 13.98
C GLN A 166 1.10 12.41 12.94
N LEU A 167 0.88 13.40 12.08
CA LEU A 167 -0.15 13.32 11.03
C LEU A 167 0.50 13.14 9.66
N ARG A 168 -0.01 12.15 8.91
CA ARG A 168 0.19 11.96 7.48
C ARG A 168 -1.13 12.15 6.76
N LEU A 169 -1.13 12.81 5.62
CA LEU A 169 -2.32 12.93 4.78
C LEU A 169 -2.21 12.01 3.57
N ASP A 170 -3.27 11.30 3.24
CA ASP A 170 -3.40 10.57 1.99
C ASP A 170 -4.63 11.11 1.25
N VAL A 171 -4.36 11.88 0.21
CA VAL A 171 -5.40 12.55 -0.60
C VAL A 171 -5.97 11.61 -1.67
N ASN A 172 -5.30 10.49 -1.94
CA ASN A 172 -5.72 9.48 -2.91
C ASN A 172 -6.06 10.07 -4.29
N GLN A 173 -5.25 10.99 -4.80
CA GLN A 173 -5.42 11.67 -6.11
C GLN A 173 -6.65 12.58 -6.18
N GLY A 174 -7.22 13.00 -5.05
CA GLY A 174 -8.49 13.71 -5.00
C GLY A 174 -8.38 15.21 -5.30
N TRP A 175 -7.17 15.80 -5.29
CA TRP A 175 -6.97 17.23 -5.55
C TRP A 175 -6.21 17.46 -6.86
N ASN A 176 -6.10 18.72 -7.23
CA ASN A 176 -5.15 19.21 -8.24
C ASN A 176 -4.02 20.01 -7.56
N ALA A 177 -2.99 20.39 -8.33
CA ALA A 177 -1.82 21.07 -7.78
C ALA A 177 -2.15 22.40 -7.08
N LYS A 178 -3.06 23.22 -7.65
CA LYS A 178 -3.48 24.50 -7.04
C LYS A 178 -4.28 24.26 -5.75
N GLN A 179 -5.18 23.29 -5.75
CA GLN A 179 -5.94 22.92 -4.56
C GLN A 179 -5.02 22.42 -3.45
N THR A 180 -4.00 21.65 -3.80
CA THR A 180 -3.01 21.15 -2.85
C THR A 180 -2.25 22.29 -2.18
N VAL A 181 -1.68 23.20 -2.98
CA VAL A 181 -0.96 24.37 -2.45
C VAL A 181 -1.87 25.21 -1.56
N PHE A 182 -3.11 25.48 -2.00
CA PHE A 182 -4.08 26.21 -1.20
C PHE A 182 -4.37 25.51 0.14
N ALA A 183 -4.65 24.20 0.11
CA ALA A 183 -4.93 23.44 1.33
C ALA A 183 -3.73 23.47 2.31
N LEU A 184 -2.51 23.24 1.80
CA LEU A 184 -1.31 23.26 2.62
C LEU A 184 -1.08 24.63 3.27
N GLN A 185 -1.28 25.72 2.51
CA GLN A 185 -1.19 27.08 3.07
C GLN A 185 -2.24 27.33 4.17
N GLN A 186 -3.48 26.86 4.00
CA GLN A 186 -4.53 27.00 5.00
C GLN A 186 -4.22 26.17 6.27
N LEU A 187 -3.62 25.00 6.12
CA LEU A 187 -3.21 24.14 7.24
C LEU A 187 -2.01 24.75 7.96
N GLU A 188 -1.01 25.25 7.23
CA GLU A 188 0.16 25.91 7.80
C GLU A 188 -0.22 27.18 8.59
N GLN A 189 -1.10 28.04 8.03
CA GLN A 189 -1.63 29.22 8.72
C GLN A 189 -2.40 28.86 10.00
N ALA A 190 -3.00 27.68 10.06
CA ALA A 190 -3.66 27.17 11.25
C ALA A 190 -2.69 26.46 12.24
N GLY A 191 -1.39 26.46 11.95
CA GLY A 191 -0.38 25.82 12.79
C GLY A 191 -0.36 24.29 12.72
N VAL A 192 -0.98 23.70 11.68
CA VAL A 192 -0.98 22.27 11.48
C VAL A 192 0.38 21.79 10.99
N VAL A 193 0.98 20.84 11.71
CA VAL A 193 2.24 20.21 11.34
C VAL A 193 1.94 18.84 10.73
N LEU A 194 2.45 18.62 9.52
CA LEU A 194 2.31 17.38 8.76
C LEU A 194 3.69 16.75 8.53
N GLU A 195 3.79 15.45 8.70
CA GLU A 195 5.01 14.70 8.36
C GLU A 195 5.09 14.45 6.85
N LEU A 196 3.94 14.13 6.24
CA LEU A 196 3.85 13.68 4.85
C LEU A 196 2.49 14.02 4.25
N VAL A 197 2.50 14.35 2.96
CA VAL A 197 1.27 14.41 2.12
C VAL A 197 1.44 13.44 0.96
N GLU A 198 0.66 12.36 0.97
CA GLU A 198 0.72 11.30 -0.03
C GLU A 198 -0.26 11.58 -1.16
N GLN A 199 0.25 11.47 -2.37
CA GLN A 199 -0.46 11.47 -3.65
C GLN A 199 -1.63 12.47 -3.73
N PRO A 200 -1.37 13.77 -3.62
CA PRO A 200 -2.45 14.77 -3.64
C PRO A 200 -3.09 14.94 -5.02
N VAL A 201 -2.31 14.75 -6.10
CA VAL A 201 -2.75 14.88 -7.49
C VAL A 201 -2.78 13.51 -8.18
N LYS A 202 -3.34 13.47 -9.40
CA LYS A 202 -3.36 12.24 -10.21
C LYS A 202 -1.95 11.69 -10.39
N SER A 203 -1.79 10.37 -10.40
CA SER A 203 -0.50 9.68 -10.55
C SER A 203 0.22 10.05 -11.86
N SER A 204 -0.53 10.43 -12.90
CA SER A 204 0.01 10.89 -14.18
C SER A 204 0.45 12.36 -14.18
N ASP A 205 0.10 13.14 -13.14
CA ASP A 205 0.42 14.58 -13.06
C ASP A 205 1.77 14.82 -12.37
N ILE A 206 2.84 14.40 -13.01
CA ILE A 206 4.22 14.59 -12.53
C ILE A 206 4.59 16.08 -12.42
N GLN A 207 4.08 16.93 -13.33
CA GLN A 207 4.32 18.36 -13.27
C GLN A 207 3.60 19.01 -12.10
N GLY A 208 2.40 18.55 -11.78
CA GLY A 208 1.69 18.94 -10.56
C GLY A 208 2.44 18.57 -9.29
N LEU A 209 2.97 17.34 -9.21
CA LEU A 209 3.81 16.93 -8.07
C LEU A 209 5.03 17.84 -7.93
N LYS A 210 5.76 18.10 -9.02
CA LYS A 210 6.92 19.01 -9.03
C LYS A 210 6.55 20.43 -8.61
N TYR A 211 5.35 20.91 -8.93
CA TYR A 211 4.88 22.25 -8.55
C TYR A 211 4.56 22.36 -7.06
N ILE A 212 4.13 21.28 -6.44
CA ILE A 212 3.74 21.21 -5.02
C ILE A 212 4.97 21.11 -4.10
N THR A 213 6.01 20.39 -4.53
CA THR A 213 7.28 20.22 -3.80
C THR A 213 8.23 21.40 -4.00
#